data_c2fdbd9dbf631cffa4ec3ff9eb0c3e64
#
_entry.id   c2fdbd9dbf631cffa4ec3ff9eb0c3e64
#
_cell.length_a   1.000
_cell.length_b   1.000
_cell.length_c   1.000
_cell.angle_alpha   90.00
_cell.angle_beta   90.00
_cell.angle_gamma   90.00
#
_symmetry.space_group_name_H-M   'P 1'
#
loop_
_entity.id
_entity.type
_entity.pdbx_description
1 polymer ?
#
loop_
_entity_poly.entity_id
_entity_poly.type
_entity_poly.pdbx_seq_one_letter_code
_entity_poly.pdbx_strand_id
1 'polypeptide(L)'
;CFVLIAIVYTFNTWNMPAEKTITNAELIFNGDKPAKVFARETITLFAETPGLAPLAHYLLGVFMVFSRVAGGNTFYFLGTVSDVASPYYFPVIFSLKETLPFLFLILITSAYALFRIIRSIKSRPASDFFPAFTASFQDRTTQYLSIFFILFYAFVSITGNLNIGFRHLFPILPFLYLLTAKTAADFYHRNKEHLGYILRPLAALFFGLLFITPLAVYPSYLSYYNMLAGGSKNGYMIATDSNYDWGQDLKHLRDFIEDHNRRCPSLETFTPDECLIAPIRLDYFGGSNPSLYLGDNFIPWHSDNAPEPGWYAISAVFFQESIYKTKTPGKRGYEWLRDLGETARAGDSIFIFHVTQEDLGR
;
A
#
# COMPACT_ATOMS: atom_id res chain seq x y z
N CYS A 1 19.00 13.27 -18.30
CA CYS A 1 18.33 12.04 -17.83
C CYS A 1 18.64 10.83 -18.72
N PHE A 2 18.38 10.84 -20.05
CA PHE A 2 18.56 9.66 -20.91
C PHE A 2 19.98 9.08 -20.90
N VAL A 3 21.02 9.91 -20.90
CA VAL A 3 22.42 9.45 -20.81
C VAL A 3 22.67 8.70 -19.51
N LEU A 4 22.17 9.18 -18.39
CA LEU A 4 22.31 8.51 -17.09
C LEU A 4 21.57 7.16 -17.08
N ILE A 5 20.35 7.12 -17.62
CA ILE A 5 19.59 5.87 -17.77
C ILE A 5 20.39 4.87 -18.63
N ALA A 6 20.90 5.31 -19.78
CA ALA A 6 21.70 4.46 -20.65
C ALA A 6 22.93 3.89 -19.93
N ILE A 7 23.67 4.72 -19.19
CA ILE A 7 24.85 4.29 -18.41
C ILE A 7 24.47 3.24 -17.37
N VAL A 8 23.43 3.53 -16.55
CA VAL A 8 22.98 2.63 -15.48
C VAL A 8 22.52 1.29 -16.06
N TYR A 9 21.71 1.32 -17.12
CA TYR A 9 21.24 0.09 -17.76
C TYR A 9 22.36 -0.66 -18.47
N THR A 10 23.32 0.02 -19.12
CA THR A 10 24.50 -0.63 -19.70
C THR A 10 25.28 -1.41 -18.64
N PHE A 11 25.48 -0.80 -17.46
CA PHE A 11 26.18 -1.47 -16.37
C PHE A 11 25.39 -2.69 -15.85
N ASN A 12 24.08 -2.57 -15.63
CA ASN A 12 23.26 -3.64 -15.09
C ASN A 12 22.93 -4.76 -16.09
N THR A 13 22.94 -4.46 -17.38
CA THR A 13 22.68 -5.45 -18.45
C THR A 13 23.96 -5.89 -19.18
N TRP A 14 25.13 -5.61 -18.60
CA TRP A 14 26.41 -6.02 -19.13
C TRP A 14 26.46 -7.54 -19.35
N ASN A 15 26.79 -7.99 -20.55
CA ASN A 15 26.74 -9.40 -20.95
C ASN A 15 25.35 -10.06 -20.97
N MET A 16 24.26 -9.29 -20.91
CA MET A 16 22.93 -9.84 -21.10
C MET A 16 22.62 -10.01 -22.58
N PRO A 17 22.28 -11.22 -23.06
CA PRO A 17 21.93 -11.42 -24.46
C PRO A 17 20.67 -10.62 -24.82
N ALA A 18 20.67 -9.95 -25.98
CA ALA A 18 19.51 -9.22 -26.50
C ALA A 18 18.25 -10.13 -26.63
N GLU A 19 18.46 -11.38 -27.05
CA GLU A 19 17.43 -12.42 -27.16
C GLU A 19 16.61 -12.59 -25.88
N LYS A 20 17.24 -12.51 -24.70
CA LYS A 20 16.52 -12.61 -23.42
C LYS A 20 15.53 -11.46 -23.21
N THR A 21 15.88 -10.25 -23.63
CA THR A 21 14.98 -9.09 -23.55
C THR A 21 13.83 -9.23 -24.55
N ILE A 22 14.09 -9.73 -25.74
CA ILE A 22 13.10 -10.01 -26.78
C ILE A 22 12.11 -11.07 -26.31
N THR A 23 12.61 -12.22 -25.85
CA THR A 23 11.74 -13.30 -25.29
C THR A 23 10.86 -12.80 -24.15
N ASN A 24 11.40 -12.00 -23.24
CA ASN A 24 10.61 -11.39 -22.18
C ASN A 24 9.52 -10.44 -22.73
N ALA A 25 9.82 -9.67 -23.76
CA ALA A 25 8.84 -8.79 -24.40
C ALA A 25 7.72 -9.59 -25.08
N GLU A 26 8.02 -10.69 -25.76
CA GLU A 26 7.06 -11.59 -26.38
C GLU A 26 6.15 -12.25 -25.35
N LEU A 27 6.69 -12.72 -24.23
CA LEU A 27 5.92 -13.35 -23.16
C LEU A 27 4.99 -12.33 -22.47
N ILE A 28 5.48 -11.13 -22.16
CA ILE A 28 4.73 -10.12 -21.41
C ILE A 28 3.69 -9.41 -22.27
N PHE A 29 4.06 -9.07 -23.51
CA PHE A 29 3.19 -8.38 -24.45
C PHE A 29 2.60 -9.33 -25.52
N ASN A 30 2.25 -10.54 -25.13
CA ASN A 30 1.60 -11.49 -26.04
C ASN A 30 0.21 -10.98 -26.47
N GLY A 31 -0.22 -11.36 -27.70
CA GLY A 31 -1.52 -11.02 -28.31
C GLY A 31 -1.45 -9.81 -29.24
N ASP A 32 -2.60 -9.54 -29.90
CA ASP A 32 -2.68 -8.69 -31.09
C ASP A 32 -3.20 -7.26 -30.83
N LYS A 33 -3.35 -6.88 -29.54
CA LYS A 33 -3.74 -5.49 -29.21
C LYS A 33 -2.67 -4.51 -29.71
N PRO A 34 -3.04 -3.43 -30.44
CA PRO A 34 -2.08 -2.51 -31.06
C PRO A 34 -1.00 -1.99 -30.10
N ALA A 35 -1.35 -1.70 -28.86
CA ALA A 35 -0.41 -1.24 -27.85
C ALA A 35 0.63 -2.32 -27.45
N LYS A 36 0.22 -3.59 -27.40
CA LYS A 36 1.12 -4.71 -27.10
C LYS A 36 2.08 -4.99 -28.25
N VAL A 37 1.55 -4.96 -29.49
CA VAL A 37 2.35 -5.11 -30.72
C VAL A 37 3.39 -3.98 -30.77
N PHE A 38 2.98 -2.73 -30.61
CA PHE A 38 3.88 -1.58 -30.59
C PHE A 38 4.98 -1.71 -29.53
N ALA A 39 4.64 -2.13 -28.31
CA ALA A 39 5.62 -2.32 -27.25
C ALA A 39 6.64 -3.40 -27.62
N ARG A 40 6.18 -4.55 -28.09
CA ARG A 40 7.03 -5.68 -28.50
C ARG A 40 7.97 -5.29 -29.63
N GLU A 41 7.44 -4.71 -30.72
CA GLU A 41 8.24 -4.29 -31.87
C GLU A 41 9.28 -3.22 -31.52
N THR A 42 8.88 -2.23 -30.69
CA THR A 42 9.82 -1.20 -30.23
C THR A 42 10.95 -1.80 -29.41
N ILE A 43 10.65 -2.69 -28.47
CA ILE A 43 11.67 -3.34 -27.63
C ILE A 43 12.61 -4.20 -28.50
N THR A 44 12.07 -4.96 -29.44
CA THR A 44 12.86 -5.80 -30.38
C THR A 44 13.80 -4.93 -31.20
N LEU A 45 13.30 -3.86 -31.82
CA LEU A 45 14.09 -2.92 -32.60
C LEU A 45 15.28 -2.36 -31.80
N PHE A 46 15.04 -1.94 -30.55
CA PHE A 46 16.10 -1.41 -29.70
C PHE A 46 17.08 -2.49 -29.23
N ALA A 47 16.60 -3.72 -28.98
CA ALA A 47 17.41 -4.84 -28.54
C ALA A 47 18.39 -5.31 -29.64
N GLU A 48 17.93 -5.29 -30.89
CA GLU A 48 18.71 -5.69 -32.07
C GLU A 48 19.68 -4.59 -32.56
N THR A 49 19.40 -3.33 -32.18
CA THR A 49 20.25 -2.21 -32.61
C THR A 49 21.52 -2.11 -31.76
N PRO A 50 22.72 -2.16 -32.35
CA PRO A 50 23.99 -2.05 -31.61
C PRO A 50 24.03 -0.79 -30.73
N GLY A 51 24.35 -0.97 -29.45
CA GLY A 51 24.43 0.12 -28.47
C GLY A 51 23.12 0.56 -27.84
N LEU A 52 21.95 0.12 -28.34
CA LEU A 52 20.64 0.45 -27.78
C LEU A 52 20.03 -0.66 -26.90
N ALA A 53 20.64 -1.84 -26.84
CA ALA A 53 20.16 -2.96 -26.03
C ALA A 53 19.87 -2.60 -24.54
N PRO A 54 20.68 -1.77 -23.85
CA PRO A 54 20.35 -1.32 -22.50
C PRO A 54 19.06 -0.50 -22.42
N LEU A 55 18.79 0.32 -23.45
CA LEU A 55 17.56 1.10 -23.52
C LEU A 55 16.33 0.22 -23.84
N ALA A 56 16.50 -0.87 -24.59
CA ALA A 56 15.44 -1.86 -24.80
C ALA A 56 14.96 -2.44 -23.47
N HIS A 57 15.90 -2.77 -22.58
CA HIS A 57 15.55 -3.27 -21.24
C HIS A 57 14.86 -2.23 -20.37
N TYR A 58 15.27 -0.96 -20.46
CA TYR A 58 14.56 0.15 -19.82
C TYR A 58 13.11 0.28 -20.36
N LEU A 59 12.95 0.26 -21.69
CA LEU A 59 11.64 0.36 -22.34
C LEU A 59 10.73 -0.82 -21.98
N LEU A 60 11.28 -2.03 -21.84
CA LEU A 60 10.55 -3.19 -21.35
C LEU A 60 9.90 -2.86 -19.99
N GLY A 61 10.65 -2.32 -19.03
CA GLY A 61 10.12 -1.90 -17.74
C GLY A 61 9.06 -0.80 -17.84
N VAL A 62 9.27 0.20 -18.67
CA VAL A 62 8.31 1.30 -18.89
C VAL A 62 6.99 0.78 -19.47
N PHE A 63 7.05 -0.04 -20.52
CA PHE A 63 5.83 -0.61 -21.13
C PHE A 63 5.13 -1.61 -20.21
N MET A 64 5.86 -2.35 -19.36
CA MET A 64 5.26 -3.18 -18.31
C MET A 64 4.43 -2.35 -17.34
N VAL A 65 4.93 -1.21 -16.89
CA VAL A 65 4.20 -0.30 -16.00
C VAL A 65 2.94 0.21 -16.69
N PHE A 66 3.03 0.69 -17.93
CA PHE A 66 1.85 1.15 -18.69
C PHE A 66 0.83 0.03 -18.91
N SER A 67 1.28 -1.17 -19.26
CA SER A 67 0.39 -2.33 -19.42
C SER A 67 -0.34 -2.68 -18.14
N ARG A 68 0.36 -2.62 -17.00
CA ARG A 68 -0.23 -2.88 -15.68
C ARG A 68 -1.26 -1.81 -15.30
N VAL A 69 -0.94 -0.53 -15.52
CA VAL A 69 -1.87 0.56 -15.24
C VAL A 69 -3.13 0.46 -16.11
N ALA A 70 -2.98 0.11 -17.40
CA ALA A 70 -4.11 -0.07 -18.30
C ALA A 70 -4.94 -1.33 -18.01
N GLY A 71 -4.29 -2.42 -17.55
CA GLY A 71 -4.95 -3.69 -17.25
C GLY A 71 -5.72 -3.71 -15.94
N GLY A 72 -5.42 -2.80 -15.03
CA GLY A 72 -5.95 -2.83 -13.66
C GLY A 72 -5.31 -3.93 -12.80
N ASN A 73 -5.87 -4.12 -11.62
CA ASN A 73 -5.47 -5.17 -10.68
C ASN A 73 -6.67 -5.56 -9.81
N THR A 74 -6.82 -6.83 -9.52
CA THR A 74 -7.80 -7.26 -8.51
C THR A 74 -7.41 -6.67 -7.17
N PHE A 75 -8.35 -6.09 -6.45
CA PHE A 75 -8.13 -5.51 -5.13
C PHE A 75 -9.38 -5.68 -4.25
N TYR A 76 -9.13 -5.79 -2.95
CA TYR A 76 -10.18 -5.72 -1.94
C TYR A 76 -10.31 -4.30 -1.40
N PHE A 77 -11.53 -3.79 -1.32
CA PHE A 77 -11.83 -2.49 -0.75
C PHE A 77 -13.24 -2.45 -0.14
N LEU A 78 -13.32 -2.19 1.17
CA LEU A 78 -14.57 -2.00 1.92
C LEU A 78 -15.64 -3.10 1.64
N GLY A 79 -15.25 -4.36 1.75
CA GLY A 79 -16.15 -5.49 1.55
C GLY A 79 -16.45 -5.84 0.09
N THR A 80 -15.65 -5.33 -0.84
CA THR A 80 -15.81 -5.62 -2.28
C THR A 80 -14.46 -6.01 -2.89
N VAL A 81 -14.45 -7.07 -3.70
CA VAL A 81 -13.32 -7.44 -4.55
C VAL A 81 -13.65 -7.08 -5.99
N SER A 82 -12.80 -6.29 -6.63
CA SER A 82 -13.04 -5.75 -7.97
C SER A 82 -11.75 -5.65 -8.78
N ASP A 83 -11.88 -5.74 -10.11
CA ASP A 83 -10.82 -5.43 -11.08
C ASP A 83 -10.99 -4.02 -11.67
N VAL A 84 -12.09 -3.33 -11.31
CA VAL A 84 -12.40 -1.96 -11.76
C VAL A 84 -12.12 -1.00 -10.62
N ALA A 85 -11.24 -0.03 -10.86
CA ALA A 85 -10.82 0.94 -9.86
C ALA A 85 -12.00 1.75 -9.29
N SER A 86 -11.92 2.02 -7.99
CA SER A 86 -12.84 2.90 -7.28
C SER A 86 -12.23 4.29 -7.11
N PRO A 87 -12.92 5.38 -7.51
CA PRO A 87 -12.42 6.74 -7.29
C PRO A 87 -12.33 7.11 -5.80
N TYR A 88 -13.03 6.38 -4.94
CA TYR A 88 -12.99 6.60 -3.48
C TYR A 88 -11.78 5.94 -2.82
N TYR A 89 -11.09 5.04 -3.50
CA TYR A 89 -10.00 4.26 -2.93
C TYR A 89 -8.91 5.17 -2.34
N PHE A 90 -8.26 5.99 -3.15
CA PHE A 90 -7.16 6.84 -2.68
C PHE A 90 -7.57 7.90 -1.65
N PRO A 91 -8.70 8.62 -1.79
CA PRO A 91 -9.17 9.51 -0.74
C PRO A 91 -9.41 8.84 0.61
N VAL A 92 -10.02 7.66 0.61
CA VAL A 92 -10.28 6.89 1.84
C VAL A 92 -8.97 6.37 2.43
N ILE A 93 -8.12 5.72 1.61
CA ILE A 93 -6.84 5.19 2.06
C ILE A 93 -5.93 6.30 2.60
N PHE A 94 -5.85 7.45 1.93
CA PHE A 94 -5.12 8.62 2.44
C PHE A 94 -5.62 9.03 3.83
N SER A 95 -6.94 9.16 4.00
CA SER A 95 -7.54 9.59 5.26
C SER A 95 -7.35 8.57 6.40
N LEU A 96 -7.17 7.29 6.09
CA LEU A 96 -7.05 6.22 7.08
C LEU A 96 -5.60 5.75 7.31
N LYS A 97 -4.68 6.02 6.36
CA LYS A 97 -3.26 5.66 6.48
C LYS A 97 -2.38 6.80 6.97
N GLU A 98 -2.80 8.04 6.81
CA GLU A 98 -2.10 9.18 7.39
C GLU A 98 -2.39 9.31 8.89
N THR A 99 -1.45 9.91 9.62
CA THR A 99 -1.60 10.14 11.06
C THR A 99 -2.66 11.20 11.34
N LEU A 100 -3.50 10.99 12.36
CA LEU A 100 -4.56 11.96 12.70
C LEU A 100 -4.04 13.37 13.00
N PRO A 101 -2.93 13.55 13.73
CA PRO A 101 -2.36 14.90 13.93
C PRO A 101 -2.04 15.58 12.61
N PHE A 102 -1.46 14.86 11.64
CA PHE A 102 -1.11 15.44 10.35
C PHE A 102 -2.36 15.78 9.51
N LEU A 103 -3.36 14.91 9.47
CA LEU A 103 -4.64 15.20 8.80
C LEU A 103 -5.31 16.45 9.38
N PHE A 104 -5.29 16.60 10.70
CA PHE A 104 -5.83 17.78 11.37
C PHE A 104 -5.04 19.05 11.00
N LEU A 105 -3.71 18.95 10.91
CA LEU A 105 -2.88 20.07 10.49
C LEU A 105 -3.14 20.47 9.03
N ILE A 106 -3.26 19.50 8.11
CA ILE A 106 -3.65 19.76 6.72
C ILE A 106 -4.97 20.52 6.67
N LEU A 107 -5.97 20.06 7.41
CA LEU A 107 -7.30 20.67 7.40
C LEU A 107 -7.25 22.13 7.87
N ILE A 108 -6.60 22.38 9.02
CA ILE A 108 -6.49 23.74 9.57
C ILE A 108 -5.68 24.67 8.65
N THR A 109 -4.53 24.20 8.17
CA THR A 109 -3.67 25.04 7.31
C THR A 109 -4.32 25.31 5.95
N SER A 110 -5.03 24.34 5.39
CA SER A 110 -5.80 24.53 4.14
C SER A 110 -6.95 25.50 4.33
N ALA A 111 -7.69 25.39 5.43
CA ALA A 111 -8.77 26.33 5.78
C ALA A 111 -8.23 27.75 5.97
N TYR A 112 -7.08 27.88 6.67
CA TYR A 112 -6.42 29.18 6.84
C TYR A 112 -5.92 29.78 5.50
N ALA A 113 -5.30 28.96 4.65
CA ALA A 113 -4.85 29.40 3.35
C ALA A 113 -6.03 29.87 2.47
N LEU A 114 -7.12 29.09 2.46
CA LEU A 114 -8.36 29.45 1.74
C LEU A 114 -8.96 30.75 2.27
N PHE A 115 -9.07 30.91 3.59
CA PHE A 115 -9.54 32.16 4.22
C PHE A 115 -8.71 33.36 3.77
N ARG A 116 -7.39 33.22 3.74
CA ARG A 116 -6.49 34.29 3.28
C ARG A 116 -6.68 34.64 1.81
N ILE A 117 -6.86 33.64 0.96
CA ILE A 117 -7.12 33.83 -0.48
C ILE A 117 -8.43 34.58 -0.66
N ILE A 118 -9.52 34.14 -0.04
CA ILE A 118 -10.84 34.78 -0.12
C ILE A 118 -10.77 36.22 0.38
N ARG A 119 -10.11 36.46 1.50
CA ARG A 119 -9.95 37.84 2.04
C ARG A 119 -9.15 38.72 1.08
N SER A 120 -8.09 38.20 0.48
CA SER A 120 -7.27 38.94 -0.49
C SER A 120 -8.06 39.31 -1.76
N ILE A 121 -8.90 38.39 -2.25
CA ILE A 121 -9.77 38.66 -3.42
C ILE A 121 -10.81 39.73 -3.07
N LYS A 122 -11.48 39.62 -1.92
CA LYS A 122 -12.51 40.58 -1.50
C LYS A 122 -11.98 41.99 -1.21
N SER A 123 -10.71 42.12 -0.84
CA SER A 123 -10.11 43.40 -0.47
C SER A 123 -9.49 44.17 -1.65
N ARG A 124 -9.53 43.64 -2.88
CA ARG A 124 -8.91 44.22 -4.07
C ARG A 124 -9.94 44.51 -5.15
N PRO A 125 -9.81 45.62 -5.90
CA PRO A 125 -10.60 45.85 -7.09
C PRO A 125 -10.27 44.78 -8.17
N ALA A 126 -11.23 44.48 -9.02
CA ALA A 126 -11.08 43.45 -10.06
C ALA A 126 -9.93 43.74 -11.03
N SER A 127 -9.63 45.02 -11.28
CA SER A 127 -8.51 45.47 -12.12
C SER A 127 -7.15 45.00 -11.63
N ASP A 128 -6.99 44.83 -10.31
CA ASP A 128 -5.71 44.51 -9.68
C ASP A 128 -5.52 43.02 -9.50
N PHE A 129 -6.51 42.20 -9.86
CA PHE A 129 -6.45 40.75 -9.65
C PHE A 129 -5.31 40.10 -10.44
N PHE A 130 -5.21 40.38 -11.74
CA PHE A 130 -4.20 39.73 -12.59
C PHE A 130 -2.77 40.20 -12.28
N PRO A 131 -2.49 41.52 -12.10
CA PRO A 131 -1.17 41.95 -11.64
C PRO A 131 -0.76 41.38 -10.27
N ALA A 132 -1.70 41.27 -9.33
CA ALA A 132 -1.44 40.73 -8.03
C ALA A 132 -1.22 39.21 -8.07
N PHE A 133 -1.92 38.48 -8.94
CA PHE A 133 -1.70 37.06 -9.17
C PHE A 133 -0.33 36.81 -9.77
N THR A 134 0.07 37.54 -10.81
CA THR A 134 1.39 37.40 -11.45
C THR A 134 2.54 37.68 -10.48
N ALA A 135 2.44 38.73 -9.68
CA ALA A 135 3.41 39.07 -8.65
C ALA A 135 3.47 37.96 -7.55
N SER A 136 2.31 37.45 -7.12
CA SER A 136 2.24 36.35 -6.17
C SER A 136 2.82 35.04 -6.75
N PHE A 137 2.59 34.78 -8.03
CA PHE A 137 3.15 33.60 -8.71
C PHE A 137 4.67 33.69 -8.79
N GLN A 138 5.23 34.84 -9.16
CA GLN A 138 6.68 35.04 -9.21
C GLN A 138 7.34 34.85 -7.83
N ASP A 139 6.72 35.38 -6.76
CA ASP A 139 7.20 35.27 -5.38
C ASP A 139 7.07 33.84 -4.81
N ARG A 140 6.09 33.06 -5.28
CA ARG A 140 5.72 31.74 -4.72
C ARG A 140 5.63 30.63 -5.76
N THR A 141 6.43 30.71 -6.79
CA THR A 141 6.42 29.74 -7.91
C THR A 141 6.48 28.29 -7.43
N THR A 142 7.40 27.99 -6.51
CA THR A 142 7.55 26.61 -5.97
C THR A 142 6.27 26.12 -5.29
N GLN A 143 5.55 26.98 -4.56
CA GLN A 143 4.31 26.59 -3.89
C GLN A 143 3.18 26.32 -4.91
N TYR A 144 3.03 27.18 -5.91
CA TYR A 144 2.04 26.98 -6.97
C TYR A 144 2.32 25.71 -7.78
N LEU A 145 3.59 25.45 -8.13
CA LEU A 145 3.98 24.23 -8.81
C LEU A 145 3.77 22.98 -7.92
N SER A 146 4.03 23.08 -6.63
CA SER A 146 3.74 21.98 -5.68
C SER A 146 2.25 21.69 -5.59
N ILE A 147 1.40 22.71 -5.48
CA ILE A 147 -0.06 22.56 -5.47
C ILE A 147 -0.54 21.93 -6.78
N PHE A 148 -0.05 22.44 -7.93
CA PHE A 148 -0.38 21.88 -9.23
C PHE A 148 0.01 20.39 -9.31
N PHE A 149 1.24 20.05 -8.89
CA PHE A 149 1.71 18.67 -8.91
C PHE A 149 0.85 17.76 -8.02
N ILE A 150 0.53 18.19 -6.79
CA ILE A 150 -0.33 17.43 -5.87
C ILE A 150 -1.70 17.17 -6.51
N LEU A 151 -2.36 18.23 -7.03
CA LEU A 151 -3.70 18.11 -7.61
C LEU A 151 -3.69 17.26 -8.88
N PHE A 152 -2.74 17.49 -9.77
CA PHE A 152 -2.60 16.74 -11.01
C PHE A 152 -2.32 15.24 -10.73
N TYR A 153 -1.36 14.96 -9.86
CA TYR A 153 -1.00 13.57 -9.53
C TYR A 153 -2.15 12.85 -8.79
N ALA A 154 -2.81 13.52 -7.84
CA ALA A 154 -3.98 12.97 -7.17
C ALA A 154 -5.11 12.69 -8.15
N PHE A 155 -5.37 13.60 -9.09
CA PHE A 155 -6.36 13.41 -10.15
C PHE A 155 -6.03 12.17 -11.00
N VAL A 156 -4.80 12.03 -11.48
CA VAL A 156 -4.36 10.87 -12.27
C VAL A 156 -4.47 9.57 -11.46
N SER A 157 -4.13 9.61 -10.17
CA SER A 157 -4.25 8.43 -9.30
C SER A 157 -5.70 8.02 -9.06
N ILE A 158 -6.59 8.99 -8.82
CA ILE A 158 -8.02 8.74 -8.54
C ILE A 158 -8.76 8.24 -9.79
N THR A 159 -8.40 8.76 -10.97
CA THR A 159 -9.05 8.38 -12.24
C THR A 159 -8.38 7.18 -12.92
N GLY A 160 -7.20 6.79 -12.46
CA GLY A 160 -6.46 5.63 -12.98
C GLY A 160 -7.07 4.30 -12.54
N ASN A 161 -6.81 3.23 -13.30
CA ASN A 161 -7.34 1.89 -13.01
C ASN A 161 -6.41 1.03 -12.14
N LEU A 162 -5.66 1.63 -11.21
CA LEU A 162 -4.68 0.91 -10.39
C LEU A 162 -4.86 1.21 -8.89
N ASN A 163 -5.66 0.42 -8.20
CA ASN A 163 -5.95 0.54 -6.77
C ASN A 163 -5.19 -0.51 -5.95
N ILE A 164 -3.84 -0.41 -5.90
CA ILE A 164 -2.99 -1.43 -5.26
C ILE A 164 -2.23 -0.95 -4.03
N GLY A 165 -2.43 0.27 -3.57
CA GLY A 165 -1.84 0.70 -2.29
C GLY A 165 -1.55 2.18 -2.15
N PHE A 166 -1.47 2.59 -0.89
CA PHE A 166 -1.16 3.96 -0.46
C PHE A 166 0.17 4.49 -1.02
N ARG A 167 1.13 3.60 -1.27
CA ARG A 167 2.45 3.94 -1.85
C ARG A 167 2.36 4.76 -3.14
N HIS A 168 1.27 4.62 -3.90
CA HIS A 168 1.05 5.41 -5.12
C HIS A 168 0.82 6.90 -4.85
N LEU A 169 0.54 7.29 -3.62
CA LEU A 169 0.46 8.69 -3.20
C LEU A 169 1.77 9.24 -2.64
N PHE A 170 2.80 8.41 -2.46
CA PHE A 170 4.09 8.86 -1.90
C PHE A 170 4.73 10.04 -2.65
N PRO A 171 4.65 10.14 -4.00
CA PRO A 171 5.22 11.28 -4.71
C PRO A 171 4.66 12.64 -4.29
N ILE A 172 3.40 12.71 -3.84
CA ILE A 172 2.79 13.99 -3.42
C ILE A 172 3.04 14.31 -1.95
N LEU A 173 3.35 13.33 -1.10
CA LEU A 173 3.50 13.53 0.35
C LEU A 173 4.57 14.57 0.73
N PRO A 174 5.79 14.57 0.17
CA PRO A 174 6.80 15.57 0.50
C PRO A 174 6.32 17.01 0.24
N PHE A 175 5.64 17.22 -0.89
CA PHE A 175 5.09 18.53 -1.24
C PHE A 175 3.96 18.93 -0.30
N LEU A 176 3.11 17.98 0.08
CA LEU A 176 2.01 18.20 1.01
C LEU A 176 2.56 18.57 2.41
N TYR A 177 3.58 17.85 2.89
CA TYR A 177 4.24 18.15 4.16
C TYR A 177 4.89 19.53 4.16
N LEU A 178 5.61 19.88 3.10
CA LEU A 178 6.27 21.18 2.97
C LEU A 178 5.28 22.36 2.92
N LEU A 179 4.19 22.23 2.13
CA LEU A 179 3.16 23.27 2.04
C LEU A 179 2.44 23.46 3.37
N THR A 180 2.11 22.36 4.04
CA THR A 180 1.46 22.35 5.36
C THR A 180 2.35 22.99 6.41
N ALA A 181 3.61 22.57 6.49
CA ALA A 181 4.60 23.11 7.44
C ALA A 181 4.85 24.61 7.20
N LYS A 182 5.01 25.03 5.92
CA LYS A 182 5.19 26.44 5.58
C LYS A 182 3.99 27.27 5.98
N THR A 183 2.77 26.79 5.69
CA THR A 183 1.54 27.53 6.03
C THR A 183 1.38 27.65 7.55
N ALA A 184 1.69 26.59 8.31
CA ALA A 184 1.69 26.60 9.76
C ALA A 184 2.74 27.59 10.34
N ALA A 185 3.95 27.59 9.77
CA ALA A 185 5.00 28.53 10.15
C ALA A 185 4.61 29.99 9.86
N ASP A 186 4.06 30.26 8.69
CA ASP A 186 3.55 31.59 8.32
C ASP A 186 2.44 32.05 9.28
N PHE A 187 1.55 31.14 9.69
CA PHE A 187 0.53 31.44 10.70
C PHE A 187 1.14 31.75 12.05
N TYR A 188 2.08 30.93 12.50
CA TYR A 188 2.78 31.15 13.77
C TYR A 188 3.52 32.49 13.78
N HIS A 189 4.34 32.78 12.78
CA HIS A 189 5.12 34.02 12.72
C HIS A 189 4.25 35.28 12.72
N ARG A 190 3.06 35.24 12.14
CA ARG A 190 2.13 36.37 12.12
C ARG A 190 1.39 36.59 13.43
N ASN A 191 1.23 35.53 14.23
CA ASN A 191 0.39 35.57 15.43
C ASN A 191 1.17 35.34 16.74
N LYS A 192 2.47 35.09 16.67
CA LYS A 192 3.29 34.69 17.84
C LYS A 192 3.28 35.71 18.98
N GLU A 193 3.13 36.99 18.70
CA GLU A 193 3.10 38.05 19.73
C GLU A 193 1.80 37.98 20.56
N HIS A 194 0.67 37.66 19.92
CA HIS A 194 -0.62 37.62 20.61
C HIS A 194 -1.01 36.20 21.08
N LEU A 195 -0.66 35.17 20.30
CA LEU A 195 -1.07 33.78 20.53
C LEU A 195 0.09 32.84 20.88
N GLY A 196 1.33 33.35 20.99
CA GLY A 196 2.52 32.52 21.17
C GLY A 196 2.47 31.60 22.40
N TYR A 197 1.81 32.05 23.50
CA TYR A 197 1.63 31.27 24.71
C TYR A 197 0.73 30.02 24.51
N ILE A 198 -0.18 30.03 23.53
CA ILE A 198 -1.00 28.87 23.14
C ILE A 198 -0.30 28.08 22.04
N LEU A 199 0.23 28.75 21.01
CA LEU A 199 0.76 28.11 19.82
C LEU A 199 2.03 27.26 20.10
N ARG A 200 2.88 27.68 21.05
CA ARG A 200 4.09 26.93 21.41
C ARG A 200 3.77 25.56 22.03
N PRO A 201 2.97 25.46 23.11
CA PRO A 201 2.63 24.16 23.68
C PRO A 201 1.80 23.29 22.72
N LEU A 202 0.93 23.90 21.90
CA LEU A 202 0.19 23.19 20.89
C LEU A 202 1.10 22.58 19.80
N ALA A 203 2.10 23.34 19.34
CA ALA A 203 3.11 22.82 18.42
C ALA A 203 3.93 21.70 19.06
N ALA A 204 4.35 21.86 20.31
CA ALA A 204 5.09 20.82 21.04
C ALA A 204 4.25 19.54 21.19
N LEU A 205 2.97 19.66 21.55
CA LEU A 205 2.06 18.52 21.62
C LEU A 205 1.91 17.85 20.25
N PHE A 206 1.72 18.63 19.19
CA PHE A 206 1.57 18.12 17.82
C PHE A 206 2.82 17.35 17.36
N PHE A 207 4.02 17.92 17.54
CA PHE A 207 5.27 17.22 17.21
C PHE A 207 5.47 15.98 18.09
N GLY A 208 5.10 16.05 19.36
CA GLY A 208 5.12 14.90 20.26
C GLY A 208 4.23 13.75 19.73
N LEU A 209 3.01 14.05 19.31
CA LEU A 209 2.09 13.06 18.74
C LEU A 209 2.60 12.49 17.42
N LEU A 210 3.16 13.31 16.53
CA LEU A 210 3.78 12.84 15.29
C LEU A 210 4.97 11.91 15.56
N PHE A 211 5.75 12.17 16.61
CA PHE A 211 6.89 11.33 16.97
C PHE A 211 6.48 10.04 17.68
N ILE A 212 5.48 10.10 18.55
CA ILE A 212 5.01 8.93 19.31
C ILE A 212 4.29 7.93 18.41
N THR A 213 3.53 8.39 17.40
CA THR A 213 2.75 7.50 16.54
C THR A 213 3.60 6.41 15.87
N PRO A 214 4.71 6.70 15.16
CA PRO A 214 5.54 5.66 14.58
C PRO A 214 6.21 4.75 15.62
N LEU A 215 6.55 5.27 16.80
CA LEU A 215 7.09 4.43 17.88
C LEU A 215 6.07 3.44 18.42
N ALA A 216 4.82 3.86 18.55
CA ALA A 216 3.73 3.01 19.04
C ALA A 216 3.32 1.91 18.02
N VAL A 217 3.57 2.14 16.73
CA VAL A 217 3.23 1.20 15.66
C VAL A 217 4.36 0.23 15.35
N TYR A 218 5.59 0.52 15.82
CA TYR A 218 6.73 -0.37 15.59
C TYR A 218 6.46 -1.80 16.07
N PRO A 219 6.81 -2.84 15.27
CA PRO A 219 7.42 -2.82 13.93
C PRO A 219 6.40 -2.86 12.77
N SER A 220 5.11 -2.83 13.03
CA SER A 220 4.00 -3.11 12.11
C SER A 220 3.62 -1.91 11.24
N TYR A 221 4.60 -1.23 10.63
CA TYR A 221 4.34 -0.01 9.85
C TYR A 221 3.46 -0.22 8.61
N LEU A 222 3.58 -1.37 7.95
CA LEU A 222 2.82 -1.65 6.73
C LEU A 222 1.33 -1.79 7.04
N SER A 223 0.98 -2.48 8.12
CA SER A 223 -0.40 -2.69 8.55
C SER A 223 -1.00 -1.49 9.28
N TYR A 224 -0.25 -0.38 9.45
CA TYR A 224 -0.75 0.80 10.13
C TYR A 224 -2.01 1.36 9.46
N TYR A 225 -3.02 1.56 10.28
CA TYR A 225 -4.20 2.36 10.04
C TYR A 225 -4.49 3.19 11.27
N ASN A 226 -4.98 4.41 11.09
CA ASN A 226 -5.28 5.31 12.21
C ASN A 226 -6.58 4.89 12.94
N MET A 227 -6.89 5.58 14.02
CA MET A 227 -8.05 5.26 14.87
C MET A 227 -9.41 5.39 14.16
N LEU A 228 -9.51 6.15 13.05
CA LEU A 228 -10.75 6.24 12.27
C LEU A 228 -11.07 4.91 11.56
N ALA A 229 -10.06 4.12 11.26
CA ALA A 229 -10.20 2.76 10.73
C ALA A 229 -10.36 1.69 11.82
N GLY A 230 -10.39 2.07 13.10
CA GLY A 230 -10.32 1.16 14.23
C GLY A 230 -8.90 0.66 14.54
N GLY A 231 -7.86 1.35 14.05
CA GLY A 231 -6.45 1.02 14.24
C GLY A 231 -5.94 -0.10 13.34
N SER A 232 -4.66 -0.44 13.49
CA SER A 232 -3.97 -1.43 12.64
C SER A 232 -4.66 -2.79 12.62
N LYS A 233 -5.18 -3.26 13.76
CA LYS A 233 -5.86 -4.57 13.84
C LYS A 233 -7.09 -4.70 12.94
N ASN A 234 -7.74 -3.60 12.59
CA ASN A 234 -8.96 -3.58 11.78
C ASN A 234 -8.74 -3.07 10.34
N GLY A 235 -7.53 -2.64 10.02
CA GLY A 235 -7.19 -2.09 8.71
C GLY A 235 -7.45 -3.06 7.54
N TYR A 236 -7.37 -4.36 7.78
CA TYR A 236 -7.67 -5.39 6.77
C TYR A 236 -9.12 -5.34 6.27
N MET A 237 -10.06 -4.81 7.07
CA MET A 237 -11.45 -4.63 6.65
C MET A 237 -11.63 -3.46 5.66
N ILE A 238 -10.66 -2.57 5.57
CA ILE A 238 -10.69 -1.42 4.67
C ILE A 238 -10.06 -1.77 3.32
N ALA A 239 -8.80 -2.16 3.33
CA ALA A 239 -8.09 -2.62 2.14
C ALA A 239 -6.91 -3.50 2.54
N THR A 240 -6.67 -4.53 1.75
CA THR A 240 -5.56 -5.47 1.87
C THR A 240 -4.43 -5.16 0.86
N ASP A 241 -3.69 -6.18 0.39
CA ASP A 241 -2.51 -6.03 -0.46
C ASP A 241 -1.49 -5.10 0.21
N SER A 242 -0.74 -4.35 -0.54
CA SER A 242 0.34 -3.48 -0.07
C SER A 242 -0.07 -2.37 0.91
N ASN A 243 -1.35 -2.28 1.28
CA ASN A 243 -1.79 -1.46 2.41
C ASN A 243 -1.70 -2.17 3.76
N TYR A 244 -1.69 -3.49 3.79
CA TYR A 244 -1.84 -4.24 5.03
C TYR A 244 -0.93 -5.45 5.12
N ASP A 245 -0.84 -6.22 4.04
CA ASP A 245 -0.14 -7.48 3.98
C ASP A 245 0.68 -7.57 2.70
N TRP A 246 1.98 -7.74 2.85
CA TRP A 246 2.90 -8.04 1.76
C TRP A 246 3.87 -9.15 2.16
N GLY A 247 3.41 -10.03 3.06
CA GLY A 247 4.13 -11.17 3.55
C GLY A 247 5.17 -10.87 4.63
N GLN A 248 5.06 -9.72 5.30
CA GLN A 248 6.01 -9.27 6.33
C GLN A 248 5.94 -10.10 7.61
N ASP A 249 4.81 -10.79 7.88
CA ASP A 249 4.56 -11.42 9.18
C ASP A 249 4.90 -12.92 9.26
N LEU A 250 5.56 -13.48 8.23
CA LEU A 250 5.96 -14.89 8.20
C LEU A 250 6.93 -15.25 9.35
N LYS A 251 7.80 -14.31 9.73
CA LYS A 251 8.67 -14.48 10.90
C LYS A 251 7.86 -14.50 12.20
N HIS A 252 6.85 -13.64 12.33
CA HIS A 252 5.97 -13.66 13.49
C HIS A 252 5.16 -14.97 13.59
N LEU A 253 4.79 -15.55 12.45
CA LEU A 253 4.15 -16.87 12.42
C LEU A 253 5.08 -17.95 12.95
N ARG A 254 6.34 -17.98 12.52
CA ARG A 254 7.34 -18.90 13.06
C ARG A 254 7.48 -18.74 14.58
N ASP A 255 7.68 -17.51 15.02
CA ASP A 255 7.89 -17.22 16.44
C ASP A 255 6.66 -17.63 17.29
N PHE A 256 5.44 -17.45 16.74
CA PHE A 256 4.21 -17.91 17.36
C PHE A 256 4.15 -19.44 17.49
N ILE A 257 4.46 -20.17 16.42
CA ILE A 257 4.47 -21.66 16.43
C ILE A 257 5.50 -22.18 17.44
N GLU A 258 6.71 -21.61 17.43
CA GLU A 258 7.78 -22.02 18.36
C GLU A 258 7.38 -21.76 19.82
N ASP A 259 6.82 -20.60 20.11
CA ASP A 259 6.38 -20.23 21.46
C ASP A 259 5.19 -21.06 21.93
N HIS A 260 4.25 -21.36 21.04
CA HIS A 260 3.10 -22.21 21.35
C HIS A 260 3.57 -23.63 21.67
N ASN A 261 4.38 -24.23 20.78
CA ASN A 261 4.87 -25.58 20.94
C ASN A 261 5.76 -25.76 22.19
N ARG A 262 6.52 -24.71 22.55
CA ARG A 262 7.33 -24.70 23.80
C ARG A 262 6.48 -24.74 25.07
N ARG A 263 5.26 -24.21 25.02
CA ARG A 263 4.33 -24.15 26.17
C ARG A 263 3.49 -25.43 26.29
N CYS A 264 3.46 -26.28 25.27
CA CYS A 264 2.76 -27.54 25.34
C CYS A 264 3.39 -28.46 26.45
N PRO A 265 2.58 -29.01 27.36
CA PRO A 265 3.07 -29.93 28.38
C PRO A 265 3.73 -31.14 27.74
N SER A 266 4.75 -31.70 28.39
CA SER A 266 5.38 -32.94 27.93
C SER A 266 4.34 -34.05 27.75
N LEU A 267 4.53 -34.87 26.75
CA LEU A 267 3.72 -35.95 26.17
C LEU A 267 2.95 -36.90 27.11
N GLU A 268 3.04 -36.76 28.45
CA GLU A 268 2.40 -37.67 29.40
C GLU A 268 0.90 -37.39 29.67
N THR A 269 0.41 -36.18 29.29
CA THR A 269 -0.95 -35.72 29.64
C THR A 269 -1.85 -35.37 28.46
N PHE A 270 -1.31 -35.18 27.22
CA PHE A 270 -2.08 -34.84 26.04
C PHE A 270 -1.62 -35.62 24.82
N THR A 271 -2.54 -35.87 23.86
CA THR A 271 -2.11 -36.43 22.57
C THR A 271 -1.37 -35.30 21.80
N PRO A 272 -0.27 -35.61 21.09
CA PRO A 272 0.50 -34.61 20.33
C PRO A 272 -0.35 -33.74 19.41
N ASP A 273 -1.41 -34.29 18.83
CA ASP A 273 -2.31 -33.63 17.87
C ASP A 273 -3.22 -32.56 18.50
N GLU A 274 -3.42 -32.58 19.82
CA GLU A 274 -4.29 -31.67 20.54
C GLU A 274 -3.57 -30.37 20.96
N CYS A 275 -2.27 -30.41 21.18
CA CYS A 275 -1.52 -29.27 21.68
C CYS A 275 -0.56 -28.67 20.64
N LEU A 276 0.14 -29.51 19.86
CA LEU A 276 1.20 -29.06 18.98
C LEU A 276 0.66 -28.45 17.67
N ILE A 277 1.27 -27.35 17.24
CA ILE A 277 1.09 -26.82 15.90
C ILE A 277 2.13 -27.46 14.98
N ALA A 278 1.77 -28.59 14.36
CA ALA A 278 2.63 -29.25 13.37
C ALA A 278 1.84 -30.36 12.63
N PRO A 279 1.67 -30.25 11.31
CA PRO A 279 1.91 -29.08 10.47
C PRO A 279 0.74 -28.06 10.48
N ILE A 280 1.04 -26.77 10.23
CA ILE A 280 0.02 -25.74 10.04
C ILE A 280 -0.38 -25.62 8.56
N ARG A 281 -1.67 -25.48 8.27
CA ARG A 281 -2.20 -25.22 6.92
C ARG A 281 -2.03 -23.75 6.60
N LEU A 282 -1.21 -23.45 5.60
CA LEU A 282 -0.75 -22.09 5.31
C LEU A 282 -1.23 -21.60 3.95
N ASP A 283 -2.02 -20.51 3.93
CA ASP A 283 -2.34 -19.74 2.72
C ASP A 283 -1.67 -18.36 2.85
N TYR A 284 -0.48 -18.24 2.26
CA TYR A 284 0.44 -17.13 2.49
C TYR A 284 0.55 -16.23 1.26
N PHE A 285 0.23 -14.95 1.45
CA PHE A 285 0.47 -13.89 0.48
C PHE A 285 1.82 -13.24 0.74
N GLY A 286 2.78 -13.39 -0.17
CA GLY A 286 4.10 -12.79 -0.05
C GLY A 286 5.12 -13.37 -1.02
N GLY A 287 6.25 -12.69 -1.14
CA GLY A 287 7.36 -13.08 -2.02
C GLY A 287 8.41 -14.00 -1.37
N SER A 288 8.32 -14.24 -0.06
CA SER A 288 9.27 -15.11 0.65
C SER A 288 8.86 -16.56 0.53
N ASN A 289 9.84 -17.48 0.54
CA ASN A 289 9.56 -18.90 0.61
C ASN A 289 9.29 -19.30 2.06
N PRO A 290 8.08 -19.82 2.40
CA PRO A 290 7.74 -20.23 3.75
C PRO A 290 8.68 -21.30 4.34
N SER A 291 9.22 -22.21 3.54
CA SER A 291 10.15 -23.25 4.00
C SER A 291 11.42 -22.71 4.66
N LEU A 292 11.84 -21.47 4.31
CA LEU A 292 13.00 -20.84 4.96
C LEU A 292 12.73 -20.47 6.42
N TYR A 293 11.48 -20.30 6.81
CA TYR A 293 11.06 -19.91 8.16
C TYR A 293 10.45 -21.07 8.94
N LEU A 294 9.65 -21.90 8.29
CA LEU A 294 8.86 -22.96 8.92
C LEU A 294 9.42 -24.37 8.70
N GLY A 295 10.43 -24.53 7.82
CA GLY A 295 10.92 -25.85 7.41
C GLY A 295 9.79 -26.65 6.75
N ASP A 296 9.60 -27.89 7.22
CA ASP A 296 8.54 -28.80 6.75
C ASP A 296 7.27 -28.75 7.65
N ASN A 297 7.18 -27.80 8.59
CA ASN A 297 6.08 -27.70 9.55
C ASN A 297 4.84 -26.97 8.99
N PHE A 298 4.66 -26.94 7.66
CA PHE A 298 3.46 -26.37 7.06
C PHE A 298 3.00 -27.19 5.85
N ILE A 299 1.70 -27.09 5.57
CA ILE A 299 1.06 -27.63 4.38
C ILE A 299 0.53 -26.45 3.57
N PRO A 300 0.92 -26.27 2.29
CA PRO A 300 0.30 -25.27 1.42
C PRO A 300 -1.22 -25.49 1.35
N TRP A 301 -1.97 -24.41 1.56
CA TRP A 301 -3.42 -24.47 1.64
C TRP A 301 -4.06 -23.39 0.76
N HIS A 302 -5.29 -23.62 0.34
CA HIS A 302 -6.07 -22.69 -0.45
C HIS A 302 -7.55 -22.73 -0.04
N SER A 303 -8.25 -21.63 -0.21
CA SER A 303 -9.67 -21.52 0.16
C SER A 303 -10.60 -22.51 -0.53
N ASP A 304 -10.21 -23.06 -1.70
CA ASP A 304 -10.98 -24.07 -2.43
C ASP A 304 -10.90 -25.49 -1.80
N ASN A 305 -9.95 -25.73 -0.88
CA ASN A 305 -9.80 -27.02 -0.22
C ASN A 305 -10.97 -27.29 0.73
N ALA A 306 -11.29 -28.56 0.92
CA ALA A 306 -12.29 -28.97 1.89
C ALA A 306 -11.77 -28.68 3.31
N PRO A 307 -12.59 -28.10 4.22
CA PRO A 307 -12.21 -27.89 5.60
C PRO A 307 -11.82 -29.21 6.29
N GLU A 308 -10.76 -29.17 7.08
CA GLU A 308 -10.24 -30.27 7.87
C GLU A 308 -9.91 -29.80 9.29
N PRO A 309 -9.94 -30.66 10.31
CA PRO A 309 -9.48 -30.27 11.65
C PRO A 309 -7.99 -29.94 11.65
N GLY A 310 -7.57 -29.01 12.51
CA GLY A 310 -6.18 -28.63 12.72
C GLY A 310 -5.95 -27.13 12.69
N TRP A 311 -4.67 -26.75 12.60
CA TRP A 311 -4.24 -25.36 12.63
C TRP A 311 -4.16 -24.76 11.24
N TYR A 312 -4.64 -23.51 11.10
CA TYR A 312 -4.60 -22.72 9.87
C TYR A 312 -3.90 -21.40 10.12
N ALA A 313 -3.14 -20.95 9.13
CA ALA A 313 -2.57 -19.60 9.06
C ALA A 313 -2.90 -19.00 7.70
N ILE A 314 -3.74 -17.98 7.69
CA ILE A 314 -4.29 -17.39 6.47
C ILE A 314 -3.91 -15.92 6.40
N SER A 315 -3.25 -15.51 5.33
CA SER A 315 -2.96 -14.11 5.04
C SER A 315 -4.21 -13.29 4.85
N ALA A 316 -4.23 -12.07 5.37
CA ALA A 316 -5.36 -11.15 5.30
C ALA A 316 -5.85 -10.89 3.87
N VAL A 317 -4.95 -10.90 2.88
CA VAL A 317 -5.31 -10.76 1.46
C VAL A 317 -6.21 -11.91 1.01
N PHE A 318 -5.74 -13.15 1.16
CA PHE A 318 -6.48 -14.33 0.72
C PHE A 318 -7.74 -14.57 1.55
N PHE A 319 -7.70 -14.22 2.84
CA PHE A 319 -8.87 -14.26 3.69
C PHE A 319 -9.99 -13.37 3.15
N GLN A 320 -9.71 -12.08 2.92
CA GLN A 320 -10.70 -11.13 2.43
C GLN A 320 -11.13 -11.42 0.98
N GLU A 321 -10.18 -11.74 0.11
CA GLU A 321 -10.51 -12.05 -1.29
C GLU A 321 -11.43 -13.27 -1.39
N SER A 322 -11.19 -14.33 -0.65
CA SER A 322 -12.01 -15.54 -0.71
C SER A 322 -13.45 -15.32 -0.22
N ILE A 323 -13.64 -14.41 0.74
CA ILE A 323 -14.95 -14.10 1.32
C ILE A 323 -15.77 -13.17 0.40
N TYR A 324 -15.13 -12.16 -0.18
CA TYR A 324 -15.82 -11.08 -0.88
C TYR A 324 -15.75 -11.13 -2.41
N LYS A 325 -14.93 -12.01 -2.97
CA LYS A 325 -14.90 -12.23 -4.41
C LYS A 325 -16.19 -12.88 -4.89
N THR A 326 -16.73 -12.42 -6.02
CA THR A 326 -17.89 -13.05 -6.66
C THR A 326 -17.61 -14.53 -6.89
N LYS A 327 -18.37 -15.40 -6.27
CA LYS A 327 -18.12 -16.83 -6.28
C LYS A 327 -18.43 -17.42 -7.64
N THR A 328 -17.51 -18.19 -8.18
CA THR A 328 -17.81 -19.17 -9.21
C THR A 328 -18.59 -20.33 -8.58
N PRO A 329 -19.69 -20.80 -9.15
CA PRO A 329 -20.40 -21.96 -8.62
C PRO A 329 -19.47 -23.13 -8.33
N GLY A 330 -19.54 -23.69 -7.12
CA GLY A 330 -18.69 -24.79 -6.66
C GLY A 330 -17.36 -24.40 -6.03
N LYS A 331 -16.98 -23.12 -6.01
CA LYS A 331 -15.81 -22.65 -5.26
C LYS A 331 -16.15 -22.30 -3.83
N ARG A 332 -15.26 -22.72 -2.91
CA ARG A 332 -15.34 -22.42 -1.46
C ARG A 332 -14.58 -21.13 -1.16
N GLY A 333 -14.80 -20.58 0.03
CA GLY A 333 -14.06 -19.47 0.60
C GLY A 333 -13.81 -19.70 2.08
N TYR A 334 -13.24 -18.72 2.78
CA TYR A 334 -12.96 -18.78 4.21
C TYR A 334 -14.10 -18.22 5.09
N GLU A 335 -15.36 -18.16 4.59
CA GLU A 335 -16.51 -17.70 5.39
C GLU A 335 -16.67 -18.51 6.66
N TRP A 336 -16.47 -19.82 6.57
CA TRP A 336 -16.56 -20.72 7.70
C TRP A 336 -15.51 -20.42 8.79
N LEU A 337 -14.30 -19.97 8.44
CA LEU A 337 -13.29 -19.51 9.40
C LEU A 337 -13.68 -18.16 10.02
N ARG A 338 -14.30 -17.27 9.26
CA ARG A 338 -14.79 -16.01 9.80
C ARG A 338 -15.82 -16.22 10.90
N ASP A 339 -16.71 -17.18 10.72
CA ASP A 339 -17.80 -17.47 11.66
C ASP A 339 -17.26 -18.14 12.94
N LEU A 340 -16.13 -18.86 12.85
CA LEU A 340 -15.41 -19.40 14.00
C LEU A 340 -14.69 -18.30 14.82
N GLY A 341 -14.18 -17.29 14.15
CA GLY A 341 -13.30 -16.28 14.74
C GLY A 341 -11.84 -16.72 14.84
N GLU A 342 -10.92 -15.77 14.81
CA GLU A 342 -9.49 -16.04 14.92
C GLU A 342 -9.10 -16.49 16.33
N THR A 343 -8.28 -17.52 16.43
CA THR A 343 -7.68 -17.99 17.70
C THR A 343 -6.53 -17.08 18.12
N ALA A 344 -5.73 -16.62 17.17
CA ALA A 344 -4.59 -15.74 17.36
C ALA A 344 -4.25 -14.99 16.05
N ARG A 345 -3.25 -14.13 16.12
CA ARG A 345 -2.73 -13.42 14.94
C ARG A 345 -1.20 -13.37 15.02
N ALA A 346 -0.54 -13.72 13.92
CA ALA A 346 0.90 -13.52 13.79
C ALA A 346 1.16 -12.19 13.11
N GLY A 347 1.81 -11.27 13.83
CA GLY A 347 1.85 -9.87 13.46
C GLY A 347 0.43 -9.29 13.34
N ASP A 348 0.19 -8.50 12.32
CA ASP A 348 -1.17 -7.99 12.04
C ASP A 348 -1.84 -8.74 10.89
N SER A 349 -1.08 -9.37 9.98
CA SER A 349 -1.59 -9.76 8.67
C SER A 349 -1.84 -11.25 8.47
N ILE A 350 -1.42 -12.12 9.39
CA ILE A 350 -1.68 -13.57 9.31
C ILE A 350 -2.64 -13.97 10.43
N PHE A 351 -3.86 -14.39 10.04
CA PHE A 351 -4.88 -14.89 10.96
C PHE A 351 -4.63 -16.37 11.26
N ILE A 352 -4.68 -16.74 12.53
CA ILE A 352 -4.47 -18.11 13.01
C ILE A 352 -5.77 -18.65 13.56
N PHE A 353 -6.15 -19.84 13.10
CA PHE A 353 -7.35 -20.54 13.53
C PHE A 353 -6.98 -21.95 13.99
N HIS A 354 -7.64 -22.40 15.06
CA HIS A 354 -7.63 -23.81 15.46
C HIS A 354 -9.03 -24.39 15.25
N VAL A 355 -9.13 -25.34 14.34
CA VAL A 355 -10.38 -25.96 13.91
C VAL A 355 -10.49 -27.33 14.50
N THR A 356 -11.52 -27.61 15.26
CA THR A 356 -11.83 -28.91 15.84
C THR A 356 -12.80 -29.70 14.96
N GLN A 357 -12.94 -31.01 15.24
CA GLN A 357 -13.93 -31.85 14.55
C GLN A 357 -15.38 -31.34 14.82
N GLU A 358 -15.63 -30.80 15.99
CA GLU A 358 -16.94 -30.25 16.34
C GLU A 358 -17.30 -29.00 15.52
N ASP A 359 -16.32 -28.18 15.19
CA ASP A 359 -16.48 -26.97 14.38
C ASP A 359 -16.89 -27.30 12.93
N LEU A 360 -16.49 -28.46 12.43
CA LEU A 360 -16.83 -28.92 11.07
C LEU A 360 -18.20 -29.60 10.98
N GLY A 361 -18.79 -29.98 12.12
CA GLY A 361 -20.13 -30.57 12.21
C GLY A 361 -21.26 -29.58 12.34
N ARG A 362 -20.93 -28.29 12.46
CA ARG A 362 -21.88 -27.17 12.53
C ARG A 362 -22.09 -26.54 11.17
#